data_ddc5d6a08858648ae3a5520436375b87
#
_entry.id   ddc5d6a08858648ae3a5520436375b87
#
_cell.length_a   1.000
_cell.length_b   1.000
_cell.length_c   1.000
_cell.angle_alpha   90.00
_cell.angle_beta   90.00
_cell.angle_gamma   90.00
#
_symmetry.space_group_name_H-M   'P 1'
#
loop_
_entity.id
_entity.type
_entity.pdbx_description
1 polymer ?
#
loop_
_entity_poly.entity_id
_entity_poly.type
_entity_poly.pdbx_seq_one_letter_code
_entity_poly.pdbx_strand_id
1 'polypeptide(L)'
;MMKRMVSLALALILCLSLAACGGQNNAAGNASGGTDSTAGGEQNSGGGQAAEESDVAYIQDKGTLVVGITEFAPMDYQDENGEWVGFDADMARKVAEALGVEVEFSVIDWNNKLMELEGRTVDCLWNGMTITDEITGGASATNPYATNAQVVVLKSDIAGDYQTVESLAELNFAVEAGSAGEAAAQEAGLTCVSVSDQATALMEVNSGTSDACIVDLLMAGAMIGEGTSYPDLTYTVRLTEEDYGVGCRKGSDLTDFINEQLKVLYDDGTIAALAEQYGISDNIVPQA
;
A
#
# COMPACT_ATOMS: atom_id res chain seq x y z
N MET A 1 -43.81 12.17 29.69
CA MET A 1 -44.79 11.20 29.23
C MET A 1 -44.42 10.79 27.83
N MET A 2 -44.04 9.63 27.45
CA MET A 2 -44.38 8.25 27.80
C MET A 2 -43.17 7.36 27.43
N LYS A 3 -42.72 6.52 28.35
CA LYS A 3 -41.78 5.40 28.15
C LYS A 3 -42.42 4.34 27.26
N ARG A 4 -41.70 3.72 26.37
CA ARG A 4 -41.93 2.33 25.96
C ARG A 4 -40.60 1.59 25.82
N MET A 5 -40.30 0.78 26.81
CA MET A 5 -39.41 -0.37 26.80
C MET A 5 -40.10 -1.49 26.02
N VAL A 6 -39.38 -2.22 25.20
CA VAL A 6 -39.73 -3.62 24.85
C VAL A 6 -38.45 -4.45 24.84
N SER A 7 -38.62 -5.57 25.50
CA SER A 7 -37.64 -6.53 25.99
C SER A 7 -37.09 -7.51 24.96
N LEU A 8 -35.92 -8.04 25.29
CA LEU A 8 -35.31 -9.36 25.07
C LEU A 8 -36.12 -10.47 24.40
N ALA A 9 -35.50 -11.19 23.50
CA ALA A 9 -35.64 -12.64 23.39
C ALA A 9 -34.30 -13.27 22.95
N LEU A 10 -33.73 -14.02 23.87
CA LEU A 10 -32.58 -14.91 23.78
C LEU A 10 -33.06 -16.24 23.20
N ALA A 11 -32.39 -16.78 22.18
CA ALA A 11 -32.57 -18.17 21.79
C ALA A 11 -31.20 -18.83 21.52
N LEU A 12 -30.78 -19.58 22.53
CA LEU A 12 -29.71 -20.59 22.46
C LEU A 12 -30.25 -21.82 21.72
N ILE A 13 -29.57 -22.29 20.71
CA ILE A 13 -29.68 -23.69 20.26
C ILE A 13 -28.28 -24.30 20.18
N LEU A 14 -28.07 -25.20 21.15
CA LEU A 14 -26.98 -26.14 21.25
C LEU A 14 -27.38 -27.41 20.53
N CYS A 15 -26.61 -27.89 19.57
CA CYS A 15 -26.68 -29.29 19.14
C CYS A 15 -25.27 -29.86 19.00
N LEU A 16 -24.91 -30.68 20.01
CA LEU A 16 -23.86 -31.69 19.94
C LEU A 16 -24.34 -32.86 19.10
N SER A 17 -23.47 -33.42 18.27
CA SER A 17 -23.49 -34.87 17.95
C SER A 17 -22.09 -35.36 17.68
N LEU A 18 -21.61 -36.20 18.62
CA LEU A 18 -20.49 -37.15 18.50
C LEU A 18 -20.92 -38.39 17.77
N ALA A 19 -20.01 -39.00 16.99
CA ALA A 19 -19.78 -40.47 16.84
C ALA A 19 -18.63 -40.62 15.84
N ALA A 20 -17.46 -41.08 16.11
CA ALA A 20 -16.82 -42.25 16.74
C ALA A 20 -16.94 -43.53 15.96
N CYS A 21 -15.76 -44.20 15.90
CA CYS A 21 -15.42 -45.59 15.49
C CYS A 21 -14.99 -45.73 14.02
N GLY A 22 -13.78 -46.16 13.68
CA GLY A 22 -12.91 -47.17 14.33
C GLY A 22 -12.76 -48.38 13.41
N GLY A 23 -11.57 -48.80 13.08
CA GLY A 23 -11.38 -50.08 12.40
C GLY A 23 -9.97 -50.24 11.79
N GLN A 24 -9.10 -50.83 12.60
CA GLN A 24 -7.79 -51.43 12.28
C GLN A 24 -7.98 -52.78 11.56
N ASN A 25 -7.06 -53.17 10.68
CA ASN A 25 -6.18 -54.36 10.75
C ASN A 25 -5.69 -54.75 9.34
N ASN A 26 -4.38 -54.72 9.18
CA ASN A 26 -3.42 -55.87 9.26
C ASN A 26 -3.53 -56.95 8.21
N ALA A 27 -2.45 -57.13 7.54
CA ALA A 27 -1.53 -58.24 7.44
C ALA A 27 -1.24 -58.73 6.01
N ALA A 28 0.01 -58.59 5.68
CA ALA A 28 1.01 -59.54 5.19
C ALA A 28 0.59 -60.73 4.27
N GLY A 29 1.39 -60.92 3.25
CA GLY A 29 1.49 -62.17 2.48
C GLY A 29 2.10 -61.95 1.10
N ASN A 30 3.30 -62.00 0.99
CA ASN A 30 4.41 -62.72 0.42
C ASN A 30 4.17 -63.48 -0.90
N ALA A 31 5.18 -63.32 -1.75
CA ALA A 31 5.84 -64.20 -2.69
C ALA A 31 5.46 -64.24 -4.18
N SER A 32 6.46 -63.83 -4.91
CA SER A 32 7.23 -64.59 -5.92
C SER A 32 6.70 -64.68 -7.37
N GLY A 33 7.56 -64.22 -8.24
CA GLY A 33 7.81 -64.97 -9.48
C GLY A 33 7.64 -64.26 -10.79
N GLY A 34 8.75 -63.80 -11.39
CA GLY A 34 9.08 -64.18 -12.74
C GLY A 34 8.88 -63.22 -13.90
N THR A 35 10.04 -62.72 -14.33
CA THR A 35 10.52 -62.54 -15.72
C THR A 35 9.86 -61.60 -16.71
N ASP A 36 10.65 -60.60 -17.03
CA ASP A 36 11.17 -60.24 -18.37
C ASP A 36 10.20 -59.72 -19.44
N SER A 37 10.37 -58.46 -19.81
CA SER A 37 10.68 -58.00 -21.18
C SER A 37 10.64 -56.48 -21.31
N THR A 38 11.78 -55.99 -21.69
CA THR A 38 12.12 -54.74 -22.36
C THR A 38 11.02 -54.05 -23.19
N ALA A 39 10.79 -52.75 -22.92
CA ALA A 39 10.60 -51.77 -23.97
C ALA A 39 10.83 -50.37 -23.37
N GLY A 40 11.76 -49.63 -23.95
CA GLY A 40 12.11 -48.26 -23.58
C GLY A 40 10.95 -47.30 -23.75
N GLY A 41 10.73 -46.53 -22.72
CA GLY A 41 9.94 -45.32 -22.74
C GLY A 41 10.78 -44.24 -22.12
N GLU A 42 11.24 -43.30 -22.92
CA GLU A 42 11.87 -42.09 -22.48
C GLU A 42 10.89 -41.38 -21.55
N GLN A 43 11.16 -41.42 -20.25
CA GLN A 43 10.56 -40.48 -19.30
C GLN A 43 11.21 -39.12 -19.54
N ASN A 44 10.52 -38.33 -20.36
CA ASN A 44 10.73 -36.91 -20.40
C ASN A 44 10.34 -36.34 -19.01
N SER A 45 11.32 -36.21 -18.14
CA SER A 45 11.21 -35.45 -16.90
C SER A 45 11.19 -33.98 -17.28
N GLY A 46 10.10 -33.52 -17.88
CA GLY A 46 9.74 -32.13 -17.92
C GLY A 46 9.42 -31.75 -16.49
N GLY A 47 10.38 -31.15 -15.78
CA GLY A 47 10.09 -30.34 -14.59
C GLY A 47 9.20 -29.20 -15.06
N GLY A 48 7.89 -29.39 -14.95
CA GLY A 48 6.95 -28.30 -15.02
C GLY A 48 7.23 -27.41 -13.81
N GLN A 49 7.98 -26.32 -13.99
CA GLN A 49 7.74 -25.14 -13.20
C GLN A 49 6.23 -24.87 -13.37
N ALA A 50 5.48 -24.90 -12.27
CA ALA A 50 4.13 -24.35 -12.27
C ALA A 50 4.29 -22.95 -12.88
N ALA A 51 3.64 -22.70 -14.01
CA ALA A 51 3.59 -21.36 -14.56
C ALA A 51 3.05 -20.49 -13.43
N GLU A 52 3.81 -19.51 -12.99
CA GLU A 52 3.32 -18.52 -12.04
C GLU A 52 2.03 -17.98 -12.65
N GLU A 53 0.96 -17.99 -11.87
CA GLU A 53 -0.36 -17.59 -12.33
C GLU A 53 -0.26 -16.09 -12.65
N SER A 54 -0.55 -15.68 -13.90
CA SER A 54 -0.46 -14.30 -14.35
C SER A 54 -1.45 -13.43 -13.57
N ASP A 55 -0.94 -12.43 -12.87
CA ASP A 55 -1.78 -11.46 -12.17
C ASP A 55 -2.54 -10.56 -13.15
N VAL A 56 -1.95 -10.25 -14.30
CA VAL A 56 -2.62 -9.50 -15.38
C VAL A 56 -3.84 -10.28 -15.86
N ALA A 57 -3.69 -11.58 -16.17
CA ALA A 57 -4.82 -12.41 -16.59
C ALA A 57 -5.88 -12.55 -15.49
N TYR A 58 -5.47 -12.74 -14.23
CA TYR A 58 -6.37 -12.80 -13.08
C TYR A 58 -7.19 -11.51 -12.92
N ILE A 59 -6.57 -10.33 -13.04
CA ILE A 59 -7.24 -9.03 -12.95
C ILE A 59 -8.20 -8.83 -14.11
N GLN A 60 -7.80 -9.20 -15.34
CA GLN A 60 -8.66 -9.15 -16.52
C GLN A 60 -9.88 -10.07 -16.39
N ASP A 61 -9.69 -11.29 -15.91
CA ASP A 61 -10.78 -12.25 -15.72
C ASP A 61 -11.79 -11.79 -14.65
N LYS A 62 -11.32 -11.19 -13.55
CA LYS A 62 -12.21 -10.65 -12.52
C LYS A 62 -12.84 -9.31 -12.88
N GLY A 63 -12.28 -8.60 -13.88
CA GLY A 63 -12.81 -7.34 -14.39
C GLY A 63 -12.53 -6.10 -13.56
N THR A 64 -11.63 -6.18 -12.56
CA THR A 64 -11.36 -5.07 -11.64
C THR A 64 -9.90 -5.08 -11.20
N LEU A 65 -9.24 -3.90 -11.23
CA LEU A 65 -7.96 -3.64 -10.59
C LEU A 65 -8.23 -3.04 -9.20
N VAL A 66 -7.89 -3.75 -8.14
CA VAL A 66 -8.04 -3.27 -6.75
C VAL A 66 -6.74 -2.65 -6.27
N VAL A 67 -6.79 -1.35 -5.97
CA VAL A 67 -5.64 -0.54 -5.56
C VAL A 67 -5.70 -0.28 -4.05
N GLY A 68 -4.65 -0.68 -3.32
CA GLY A 68 -4.52 -0.43 -1.88
C GLY A 68 -3.97 0.98 -1.63
N ILE A 69 -4.71 1.77 -0.85
CA ILE A 69 -4.44 3.19 -0.57
C ILE A 69 -4.68 3.55 0.89
N THR A 70 -4.20 4.75 1.30
CA THR A 70 -4.66 5.53 2.45
C THR A 70 -5.03 6.94 2.00
N GLU A 71 -5.59 7.77 2.88
CA GLU A 71 -5.88 9.18 2.59
C GLU A 71 -4.58 9.97 2.50
N PHE A 72 -4.20 10.36 1.28
CA PHE A 72 -2.93 11.00 1.00
C PHE A 72 -3.03 12.02 -0.15
N ALA A 73 -3.43 13.28 0.12
CA ALA A 73 -3.35 14.34 -0.87
C ALA A 73 -1.89 14.73 -1.16
N PRO A 74 -1.48 14.98 -2.42
CA PRO A 74 -2.30 15.04 -3.63
C PRO A 74 -2.33 13.70 -4.42
N MET A 75 -1.88 12.58 -3.83
CA MET A 75 -1.75 11.30 -4.52
C MET A 75 -3.09 10.55 -4.61
N ASP A 76 -3.73 10.28 -3.45
CA ASP A 76 -5.04 9.65 -3.35
C ASP A 76 -5.83 10.31 -2.22
N TYR A 77 -6.93 10.97 -2.54
CA TYR A 77 -7.78 11.62 -1.56
C TYR A 77 -9.23 11.70 -2.06
N GLN A 78 -10.16 11.92 -1.14
CA GLN A 78 -11.56 12.09 -1.52
C GLN A 78 -11.89 13.55 -1.84
N ASP A 79 -12.59 13.74 -2.95
CA ASP A 79 -13.16 15.04 -3.31
C ASP A 79 -14.43 15.35 -2.47
N GLU A 80 -15.05 16.51 -2.72
CA GLU A 80 -16.29 16.92 -2.03
C GLU A 80 -17.48 15.97 -2.23
N ASN A 81 -17.44 15.09 -3.23
CA ASN A 81 -18.47 14.10 -3.53
C ASN A 81 -18.16 12.73 -2.92
N GLY A 82 -16.96 12.57 -2.32
CA GLY A 82 -16.46 11.31 -1.80
C GLY A 82 -15.85 10.40 -2.86
N GLU A 83 -15.54 10.94 -4.05
CA GLU A 83 -14.84 10.20 -5.10
C GLU A 83 -13.33 10.28 -4.88
N TRP A 84 -12.65 9.15 -5.05
CA TRP A 84 -11.19 9.12 -4.97
C TRP A 84 -10.60 9.87 -6.16
N VAL A 85 -9.76 10.84 -5.92
CA VAL A 85 -9.02 11.65 -6.88
C VAL A 85 -7.58 11.80 -6.45
N GLY A 86 -6.73 12.31 -7.32
CA GLY A 86 -5.31 12.52 -7.03
C GLY A 86 -4.44 12.00 -8.16
N PHE A 87 -3.15 12.28 -8.06
CA PHE A 87 -2.21 11.90 -9.11
C PHE A 87 -2.17 10.37 -9.29
N ASP A 88 -1.98 9.63 -8.20
CA ASP A 88 -1.90 8.17 -8.22
C ASP A 88 -3.25 7.55 -8.59
N ALA A 89 -4.37 8.08 -8.04
CA ALA A 89 -5.71 7.62 -8.39
C ALA A 89 -5.98 7.75 -9.90
N ASP A 90 -5.61 8.88 -10.52
CA ASP A 90 -5.84 9.09 -11.95
C ASP A 90 -4.89 8.25 -12.80
N MET A 91 -3.64 8.04 -12.36
CA MET A 91 -2.71 7.12 -13.02
C MET A 91 -3.21 5.66 -12.96
N ALA A 92 -3.72 5.22 -11.80
CA ALA A 92 -4.30 3.88 -11.63
C ALA A 92 -5.51 3.66 -12.55
N ARG A 93 -6.37 4.68 -12.74
CA ARG A 93 -7.46 4.64 -13.72
C ARG A 93 -6.96 4.43 -15.14
N LYS A 94 -5.87 5.10 -15.55
CA LYS A 94 -5.27 4.93 -16.88
C LYS A 94 -4.74 3.51 -17.08
N VAL A 95 -4.13 2.94 -16.05
CA VAL A 95 -3.64 1.55 -16.09
C VAL A 95 -4.81 0.56 -16.14
N ALA A 96 -5.87 0.76 -15.35
CA ALA A 96 -7.07 -0.07 -15.41
C ALA A 96 -7.75 0.00 -16.79
N GLU A 97 -7.83 1.19 -17.40
CA GLU A 97 -8.32 1.38 -18.78
C GLU A 97 -7.48 0.56 -19.78
N ALA A 98 -6.15 0.57 -19.66
CA ALA A 98 -5.25 -0.21 -20.50
C ALA A 98 -5.38 -1.72 -20.30
N LEU A 99 -5.68 -2.18 -19.05
CA LEU A 99 -6.02 -3.57 -18.74
C LEU A 99 -7.40 -3.99 -19.28
N GLY A 100 -8.27 -3.02 -19.60
CA GLY A 100 -9.66 -3.26 -20.01
C GLY A 100 -10.59 -3.61 -18.85
N VAL A 101 -10.31 -3.10 -17.62
CA VAL A 101 -11.05 -3.38 -16.40
C VAL A 101 -11.44 -2.08 -15.68
N GLU A 102 -12.35 -2.18 -14.68
CA GLU A 102 -12.64 -1.10 -13.76
C GLU A 102 -11.55 -0.98 -12.69
N VAL A 103 -11.42 0.20 -12.06
CA VAL A 103 -10.57 0.39 -10.88
C VAL A 103 -11.42 0.45 -9.63
N GLU A 104 -10.93 -0.17 -8.54
CA GLU A 104 -11.50 -0.08 -7.20
C GLU A 104 -10.41 0.36 -6.24
N PHE A 105 -10.67 1.40 -5.45
CA PHE A 105 -9.77 1.86 -4.40
C PHE A 105 -10.17 1.27 -3.07
N SER A 106 -9.25 0.56 -2.42
CA SER A 106 -9.43 -0.07 -1.13
C SER A 106 -8.57 0.62 -0.09
N VAL A 107 -9.20 1.27 0.89
CA VAL A 107 -8.47 1.82 2.04
C VAL A 107 -8.00 0.67 2.91
N ILE A 108 -6.68 0.60 3.12
CA ILE A 108 -6.03 -0.45 3.90
C ILE A 108 -5.35 0.13 5.15
N ASP A 109 -5.04 -0.71 6.11
CA ASP A 109 -4.05 -0.40 7.14
C ASP A 109 -2.65 -0.52 6.51
N TRP A 110 -1.96 0.61 6.34
CA TRP A 110 -0.66 0.64 5.65
C TRP A 110 0.40 -0.24 6.30
N ASN A 111 0.30 -0.45 7.61
CA ASN A 111 1.18 -1.38 8.31
C ASN A 111 1.03 -2.84 7.85
N ASN A 112 -0.12 -3.18 7.27
CA ASN A 112 -0.44 -4.50 6.74
C ASN A 112 -0.31 -4.61 5.21
N LYS A 113 0.19 -3.57 4.52
CA LYS A 113 0.23 -3.45 3.06
C LYS A 113 0.75 -4.68 2.30
N LEU A 114 1.85 -5.27 2.77
CA LEU A 114 2.43 -6.47 2.13
C LEU A 114 1.56 -7.70 2.34
N MET A 115 0.90 -7.83 3.50
CA MET A 115 -0.03 -8.93 3.78
C MET A 115 -1.29 -8.82 2.93
N GLU A 116 -1.84 -7.61 2.77
CA GLU A 116 -3.00 -7.35 1.91
C GLU A 116 -2.68 -7.66 0.43
N LEU A 117 -1.47 -7.30 -0.01
CA LEU A 117 -0.99 -7.59 -1.36
C LEU A 117 -0.79 -9.10 -1.60
N GLU A 118 -0.10 -9.79 -0.69
CA GLU A 118 0.12 -11.25 -0.77
C GLU A 118 -1.19 -12.02 -0.69
N GLY A 119 -2.11 -11.58 0.20
CA GLY A 119 -3.44 -12.17 0.39
C GLY A 119 -4.42 -11.93 -0.76
N ARG A 120 -4.05 -11.16 -1.79
CA ARG A 120 -4.90 -10.77 -2.92
C ARG A 120 -6.15 -9.97 -2.50
N THR A 121 -6.11 -9.30 -1.35
CA THR A 121 -7.12 -8.31 -0.96
C THR A 121 -7.02 -7.09 -1.87
N VAL A 122 -5.78 -6.72 -2.22
CA VAL A 122 -5.47 -5.71 -3.24
C VAL A 122 -4.57 -6.32 -4.32
N ASP A 123 -4.57 -5.73 -5.52
CA ASP A 123 -3.75 -6.17 -6.63
C ASP A 123 -2.42 -5.44 -6.71
N CYS A 124 -2.44 -4.18 -6.30
CA CYS A 124 -1.24 -3.35 -6.17
C CYS A 124 -1.39 -2.36 -5.02
N LEU A 125 -0.25 -1.82 -4.59
CA LEU A 125 -0.12 -0.72 -3.64
C LEU A 125 0.29 0.51 -4.45
N TRP A 126 -0.59 1.50 -4.55
CA TRP A 126 -0.32 2.71 -5.31
C TRP A 126 -0.81 3.91 -4.52
N ASN A 127 0.07 4.51 -3.73
CA ASN A 127 -0.30 5.55 -2.76
C ASN A 127 0.96 6.33 -2.33
N GLY A 128 1.68 6.91 -3.30
CA GLY A 128 2.98 7.51 -2.99
C GLY A 128 3.91 6.52 -2.26
N MET A 129 3.91 5.26 -2.71
CA MET A 129 4.62 4.20 -2.00
C MET A 129 6.13 4.36 -2.19
N THR A 130 6.85 4.63 -1.09
CA THR A 130 8.31 4.69 -1.08
C THR A 130 8.92 3.33 -1.37
N ILE A 131 9.84 3.26 -2.34
CA ILE A 131 10.60 2.06 -2.69
C ILE A 131 11.67 1.84 -1.62
N THR A 132 11.39 1.00 -0.63
CA THR A 132 12.29 0.65 0.47
C THR A 132 12.83 -0.78 0.34
N ASP A 133 13.84 -1.12 1.16
CA ASP A 133 14.32 -2.51 1.28
C ASP A 133 13.22 -3.47 1.76
N GLU A 134 12.30 -3.01 2.62
CA GLU A 134 11.12 -3.78 3.05
C GLU A 134 10.23 -4.10 1.86
N ILE A 135 9.88 -3.09 1.07
CA ILE A 135 9.03 -3.25 -0.12
C ILE A 135 9.69 -4.17 -1.13
N THR A 136 10.95 -3.92 -1.48
CA THR A 136 11.67 -4.75 -2.46
C THR A 136 11.95 -6.16 -1.95
N GLY A 137 11.97 -6.39 -0.65
CA GLY A 137 12.03 -7.71 -0.02
C GLY A 137 10.72 -8.52 -0.18
N GLY A 138 9.57 -7.89 0.06
CA GLY A 138 8.25 -8.52 0.11
C GLY A 138 7.40 -8.39 -1.16
N ALA A 139 7.68 -7.41 -2.01
CA ALA A 139 6.93 -7.11 -3.23
C ALA A 139 7.87 -6.90 -4.42
N SER A 140 7.30 -6.78 -5.62
CA SER A 140 7.95 -6.24 -6.80
C SER A 140 7.55 -4.78 -6.96
N ALA A 141 8.52 -3.86 -6.94
CA ALA A 141 8.26 -2.46 -7.20
C ALA A 141 8.46 -2.13 -8.68
N THR A 142 7.66 -1.22 -9.21
CA THR A 142 7.87 -0.64 -10.55
C THR A 142 9.14 0.22 -10.59
N ASN A 143 9.48 0.71 -11.78
CA ASN A 143 10.38 1.84 -11.90
C ASN A 143 9.84 3.04 -11.10
N PRO A 144 10.71 3.89 -10.54
CA PRO A 144 10.26 5.10 -9.87
C PRO A 144 9.55 6.04 -10.85
N TYR A 145 8.41 6.61 -10.42
CA TYR A 145 7.67 7.58 -11.21
C TYR A 145 7.74 9.01 -10.66
N ALA A 146 8.01 9.15 -9.36
CA ALA A 146 8.18 10.44 -8.71
C ALA A 146 9.24 10.39 -7.61
N THR A 147 9.77 11.54 -7.22
CA THR A 147 10.65 11.71 -6.06
C THR A 147 9.90 12.36 -4.90
N ASN A 148 10.30 12.04 -3.67
CA ASN A 148 9.74 12.58 -2.45
C ASN A 148 10.80 12.73 -1.34
N ALA A 149 10.38 13.14 -0.16
CA ALA A 149 11.18 13.15 1.07
C ALA A 149 10.27 13.03 2.29
N GLN A 150 10.75 12.47 3.38
CA GLN A 150 10.10 12.57 4.66
C GLN A 150 10.47 13.88 5.35
N VAL A 151 9.49 14.67 5.79
CA VAL A 151 9.69 15.97 6.39
C VAL A 151 9.01 16.08 7.75
N VAL A 152 9.64 16.85 8.64
CA VAL A 152 9.08 17.15 9.95
C VAL A 152 8.18 18.36 9.83
N VAL A 153 6.89 18.18 10.15
CA VAL A 153 5.88 19.24 10.19
C VAL A 153 5.53 19.57 11.63
N LEU A 154 5.44 20.85 11.93
CA LEU A 154 5.10 21.39 13.24
C LEU A 154 4.45 22.77 13.10
N LYS A 155 4.04 23.37 14.21
CA LYS A 155 3.44 24.70 14.20
C LYS A 155 4.46 25.77 13.83
N SER A 156 4.05 26.71 12.98
CA SER A 156 4.91 27.74 12.42
C SER A 156 5.52 28.67 13.47
N ASP A 157 4.81 28.89 14.60
CA ASP A 157 5.24 29.80 15.68
C ASP A 157 6.42 29.24 16.50
N ILE A 158 6.63 27.92 16.49
CA ILE A 158 7.77 27.27 17.17
C ILE A 158 8.86 26.81 16.22
N ALA A 159 8.60 26.82 14.90
CA ALA A 159 9.48 26.23 13.89
C ALA A 159 10.93 26.74 13.95
N GLY A 160 11.15 28.00 14.38
CA GLY A 160 12.48 28.58 14.47
C GLY A 160 13.45 27.85 15.40
N ASP A 161 12.93 27.14 16.40
CA ASP A 161 13.72 26.40 17.40
C ASP A 161 14.04 24.96 16.96
N TYR A 162 13.41 24.46 15.87
CA TYR A 162 13.44 23.05 15.44
C TYR A 162 13.93 22.88 14.00
N GLN A 163 15.18 23.29 13.76
CA GLN A 163 15.78 23.34 12.42
C GLN A 163 16.80 22.20 12.16
N THR A 164 17.11 21.38 13.17
CA THR A 164 18.05 20.25 13.06
C THR A 164 17.47 19.03 13.75
N VAL A 165 17.90 17.82 13.37
CA VAL A 165 17.45 16.57 13.96
C VAL A 165 17.66 16.56 15.48
N GLU A 166 18.79 17.09 15.95
CA GLU A 166 19.11 17.13 17.38
C GLU A 166 18.11 17.99 18.17
N SER A 167 17.58 19.05 17.59
CA SER A 167 16.60 19.92 18.24
C SER A 167 15.23 19.24 18.41
N LEU A 168 14.96 18.17 17.69
CA LEU A 168 13.67 17.45 17.68
C LEU A 168 13.51 16.44 18.84
N ALA A 169 14.58 16.12 19.57
CA ALA A 169 14.67 14.96 20.47
C ALA A 169 13.61 14.94 21.60
N GLU A 170 13.11 16.12 22.02
CA GLU A 170 12.13 16.22 23.11
C GLU A 170 10.67 16.28 22.62
N LEU A 171 10.44 16.29 21.29
CA LEU A 171 9.11 16.35 20.72
C LEU A 171 8.47 14.97 20.62
N ASN A 172 7.14 14.92 20.73
CA ASN A 172 6.33 13.73 20.47
C ASN A 172 5.77 13.83 19.05
N PHE A 173 6.05 12.81 18.25
CA PHE A 173 5.65 12.79 16.83
C PHE A 173 4.45 11.91 16.60
N ALA A 174 3.53 12.32 15.71
CA ALA A 174 2.58 11.46 15.06
C ALA A 174 3.15 10.99 13.72
N VAL A 175 3.04 9.68 13.42
CA VAL A 175 3.47 9.08 12.15
C VAL A 175 2.46 8.03 11.70
N GLU A 176 2.27 7.84 10.41
CA GLU A 176 1.46 6.74 9.91
C GLU A 176 2.15 5.41 10.17
N ALA A 177 1.42 4.45 10.75
CA ALA A 177 1.95 3.12 11.07
C ALA A 177 2.47 2.40 9.82
N GLY A 178 3.71 1.86 9.88
CA GLY A 178 4.33 1.13 8.77
C GLY A 178 4.75 2.01 7.59
N SER A 179 4.76 3.34 7.73
CA SER A 179 5.20 4.27 6.68
C SER A 179 6.71 4.46 6.65
N ALA A 180 7.22 5.07 5.57
CA ALA A 180 8.60 5.55 5.49
C ALA A 180 8.88 6.62 6.56
N GLY A 181 7.87 7.42 6.92
CA GLY A 181 7.96 8.41 8.00
C GLY A 181 8.19 7.78 9.37
N GLU A 182 7.51 6.68 9.68
CA GLU A 182 7.76 5.93 10.92
C GLU A 182 9.19 5.36 10.95
N ALA A 183 9.64 4.78 9.83
CA ALA A 183 11.00 4.28 9.71
C ALA A 183 12.05 5.39 9.87
N ALA A 184 11.84 6.56 9.26
CA ALA A 184 12.71 7.72 9.39
C ALA A 184 12.74 8.26 10.85
N ALA A 185 11.60 8.25 11.56
CA ALA A 185 11.55 8.60 12.97
C ALA A 185 12.39 7.67 13.83
N GLN A 186 12.27 6.35 13.59
CA GLN A 186 13.03 5.33 14.30
C GLN A 186 14.54 5.46 14.06
N GLU A 187 14.94 5.67 12.80
CA GLU A 187 16.34 5.87 12.42
C GLU A 187 16.93 7.13 13.07
N ALA A 188 16.15 8.21 13.15
CA ALA A 188 16.53 9.45 13.80
C ALA A 188 16.47 9.38 15.34
N GLY A 189 15.97 8.27 15.92
CA GLY A 189 15.83 8.11 17.37
C GLY A 189 14.76 8.98 18.00
N LEU A 190 13.75 9.40 17.21
CA LEU A 190 12.64 10.25 17.66
C LEU A 190 11.53 9.42 18.31
N THR A 191 10.85 10.00 19.30
CA THR A 191 9.70 9.37 19.96
C THR A 191 8.43 9.59 19.14
N CYS A 192 7.80 8.52 18.64
CA CYS A 192 6.60 8.64 17.83
C CYS A 192 5.42 7.80 18.36
N VAL A 193 4.23 8.23 18.04
CA VAL A 193 2.96 7.52 18.17
C VAL A 193 2.43 7.26 16.78
N SER A 194 2.13 5.98 16.49
CA SER A 194 1.60 5.57 15.20
C SER A 194 0.11 5.90 15.10
N VAL A 195 -0.30 6.47 13.98
CA VAL A 195 -1.69 6.79 13.61
C VAL A 195 -2.07 6.03 12.34
N SER A 196 -3.35 6.15 11.93
CA SER A 196 -3.91 5.39 10.81
C SER A 196 -3.40 5.82 9.43
N ASP A 197 -3.11 7.11 9.28
CA ASP A 197 -2.73 7.75 8.02
C ASP A 197 -2.03 9.09 8.28
N GLN A 198 -1.38 9.63 7.26
CA GLN A 198 -0.64 10.90 7.37
C GLN A 198 -1.56 12.12 7.55
N ALA A 199 -2.78 12.08 6.99
CA ALA A 199 -3.75 13.16 7.20
C ALA A 199 -4.15 13.26 8.68
N THR A 200 -4.31 12.13 9.37
CA THR A 200 -4.52 12.06 10.82
C THR A 200 -3.32 12.63 11.58
N ALA A 201 -2.07 12.34 11.14
CA ALA A 201 -0.88 12.90 11.76
C ALA A 201 -0.84 14.45 11.68
N LEU A 202 -1.17 15.04 10.53
CA LEU A 202 -1.31 16.50 10.37
C LEU A 202 -2.41 17.08 11.27
N MET A 203 -3.54 16.38 11.39
CA MET A 203 -4.65 16.81 12.26
C MET A 203 -4.25 16.81 13.74
N GLU A 204 -3.45 15.84 14.20
CA GLU A 204 -2.94 15.80 15.59
C GLU A 204 -2.03 17.00 15.89
N VAL A 205 -1.12 17.35 14.97
CA VAL A 205 -0.27 18.53 15.15
C VAL A 205 -1.11 19.80 15.15
N ASN A 206 -2.07 19.92 14.24
CA ASN A 206 -2.94 21.08 14.17
C ASN A 206 -3.76 21.27 15.46
N SER A 207 -4.27 20.19 16.03
CA SER A 207 -5.03 20.21 17.30
C SER A 207 -4.15 20.38 18.54
N GLY A 208 -2.83 20.13 18.44
CA GLY A 208 -1.89 20.15 19.56
C GLY A 208 -1.92 18.86 20.39
N THR A 209 -2.39 17.76 19.83
CA THR A 209 -2.31 16.41 20.43
C THR A 209 -0.90 15.87 20.34
N SER A 210 -0.24 16.05 19.20
CA SER A 210 1.18 15.80 18.97
C SER A 210 1.93 17.10 18.76
N ASP A 211 3.21 17.17 19.13
CA ASP A 211 4.05 18.36 18.97
C ASP A 211 4.45 18.54 17.50
N ALA A 212 4.70 17.45 16.79
CA ALA A 212 5.11 17.40 15.39
C ALA A 212 4.59 16.11 14.72
N CYS A 213 4.72 16.03 13.40
CA CYS A 213 4.54 14.80 12.66
C CYS A 213 5.64 14.65 11.61
N ILE A 214 5.79 13.43 11.09
CA ILE A 214 6.61 13.16 9.92
C ILE A 214 5.68 12.67 8.84
N VAL A 215 5.70 13.38 7.71
CA VAL A 215 4.87 13.11 6.55
C VAL A 215 5.68 13.30 5.27
N ASP A 216 5.12 12.87 4.18
CA ASP A 216 5.68 13.07 2.86
C ASP A 216 5.71 14.55 2.46
N LEU A 217 6.79 14.97 1.82
CA LEU A 217 6.97 16.33 1.34
C LEU A 217 5.85 16.76 0.38
N LEU A 218 5.39 15.82 -0.47
CA LEU A 218 4.29 16.10 -1.41
C LEU A 218 2.98 16.37 -0.66
N MET A 219 2.67 15.61 0.40
CA MET A 219 1.52 15.92 1.26
C MET A 219 1.71 17.26 1.98
N ALA A 220 2.88 17.51 2.55
CA ALA A 220 3.17 18.80 3.18
C ALA A 220 2.92 19.96 2.20
N GLY A 221 3.43 19.85 0.95
CA GLY A 221 3.25 20.86 -0.09
C GLY A 221 1.77 21.13 -0.44
N ALA A 222 0.93 20.10 -0.40
CA ALA A 222 -0.50 20.21 -0.71
C ALA A 222 -1.35 20.71 0.48
N MET A 223 -0.98 20.39 1.72
CA MET A 223 -1.86 20.48 2.88
C MET A 223 -1.49 21.59 3.87
N ILE A 224 -0.22 22.07 3.89
CA ILE A 224 0.25 23.04 4.90
C ILE A 224 0.65 24.38 4.28
N GLY A 225 0.54 25.46 5.07
CA GLY A 225 0.89 26.81 4.69
C GLY A 225 -0.31 27.65 4.25
N GLU A 226 -0.06 28.92 3.93
CA GLU A 226 -1.11 29.90 3.61
C GLU A 226 -1.98 29.43 2.43
N GLY A 227 -3.29 29.43 2.61
CA GLY A 227 -4.26 29.06 1.58
C GLY A 227 -4.58 27.56 1.51
N THR A 228 -4.00 26.75 2.39
CA THR A 228 -4.23 25.30 2.47
C THR A 228 -5.09 24.92 3.68
N SER A 229 -5.29 23.62 3.91
CA SER A 229 -6.06 23.08 5.04
C SER A 229 -5.43 23.40 6.40
N TYR A 230 -4.11 23.52 6.47
CA TYR A 230 -3.36 23.78 7.70
C TYR A 230 -2.43 25.00 7.58
N PRO A 231 -3.00 26.25 7.57
CA PRO A 231 -2.23 27.47 7.32
C PRO A 231 -1.20 27.79 8.40
N ASP A 232 -1.38 27.28 9.62
CA ASP A 232 -0.50 27.53 10.75
C ASP A 232 0.62 26.48 10.92
N LEU A 233 0.68 25.49 10.01
CA LEU A 233 1.73 24.49 9.99
C LEU A 233 2.82 24.84 8.97
N THR A 234 4.02 24.36 9.24
CA THR A 234 5.16 24.43 8.33
C THR A 234 6.05 23.21 8.50
N TYR A 235 6.90 22.90 7.52
CA TYR A 235 7.93 21.88 7.69
C TYR A 235 9.30 22.52 7.92
N THR A 236 10.20 21.80 8.61
CA THR A 236 11.54 22.30 8.97
C THR A 236 12.65 21.36 8.51
N VAL A 237 12.70 20.15 9.01
CA VAL A 237 13.77 19.18 8.75
C VAL A 237 13.31 18.20 7.66
N ARG A 238 14.17 17.99 6.66
CA ARG A 238 14.04 16.87 5.71
C ARG A 238 14.89 15.72 6.24
N LEU A 239 14.27 14.56 6.47
CA LEU A 239 14.92 13.39 7.04
C LEU A 239 15.48 12.45 5.98
N THR A 240 14.76 12.28 4.87
CA THR A 240 15.13 11.39 3.76
C THR A 240 14.97 12.07 2.42
N GLU A 241 15.52 11.43 1.39
CA GLU A 241 15.10 11.59 -0.01
C GLU A 241 14.76 10.21 -0.54
N GLU A 242 13.69 10.08 -1.31
CA GLU A 242 13.12 8.79 -1.68
C GLU A 242 12.42 8.83 -3.02
N ASP A 243 12.23 7.64 -3.59
CA ASP A 243 11.53 7.42 -4.85
C ASP A 243 10.18 6.74 -4.60
N TYR A 244 9.15 7.14 -5.33
CA TYR A 244 7.85 6.48 -5.34
C TYR A 244 7.74 5.47 -6.49
N GLY A 245 7.16 4.32 -6.19
CA GLY A 245 6.82 3.29 -7.15
C GLY A 245 5.49 2.63 -6.81
N VAL A 246 5.04 1.73 -7.68
CA VAL A 246 3.86 0.89 -7.45
C VAL A 246 4.32 -0.48 -6.97
N GLY A 247 3.74 -0.96 -5.88
CA GLY A 247 4.02 -2.30 -5.33
C GLY A 247 3.07 -3.33 -5.91
N CYS A 248 3.62 -4.38 -6.54
CA CYS A 248 2.88 -5.55 -7.00
C CYS A 248 3.32 -6.79 -6.23
N ARG A 249 2.54 -7.87 -6.25
CA ARG A 249 2.96 -9.15 -5.67
C ARG A 249 4.35 -9.56 -6.18
N LYS A 250 5.11 -10.22 -5.34
CA LYS A 250 6.47 -10.63 -5.70
C LYS A 250 6.48 -11.50 -6.94
N GLY A 251 7.23 -11.10 -7.97
CA GLY A 251 7.32 -11.79 -9.26
C GLY A 251 6.10 -11.60 -10.19
N SER A 252 5.17 -10.71 -9.85
CA SER A 252 3.97 -10.43 -10.63
C SER A 252 4.30 -9.80 -11.99
N ASP A 253 3.67 -10.29 -13.06
CA ASP A 253 3.73 -9.71 -14.41
C ASP A 253 3.00 -8.35 -14.50
N LEU A 254 2.17 -8.01 -13.51
CA LEU A 254 1.57 -6.69 -13.38
C LEU A 254 2.63 -5.58 -13.24
N THR A 255 3.78 -5.88 -12.62
CA THR A 255 4.90 -4.93 -12.47
C THR A 255 5.42 -4.47 -13.83
N ASP A 256 5.68 -5.42 -14.73
CA ASP A 256 6.16 -5.12 -16.08
C ASP A 256 5.08 -4.39 -16.89
N PHE A 257 3.82 -4.81 -16.77
CA PHE A 257 2.70 -4.15 -17.42
C PHE A 257 2.59 -2.67 -16.99
N ILE A 258 2.65 -2.39 -15.68
CA ILE A 258 2.58 -1.01 -15.18
C ILE A 258 3.79 -0.21 -15.67
N ASN A 259 5.02 -0.77 -15.68
CA ASN A 259 6.19 -0.09 -16.21
C ASN A 259 6.03 0.31 -17.68
N GLU A 260 5.45 -0.57 -18.50
CA GLU A 260 5.13 -0.25 -19.90
C GLU A 260 4.10 0.89 -20.00
N GLN A 261 3.08 0.89 -19.14
CA GLN A 261 2.08 1.96 -19.11
C GLN A 261 2.65 3.28 -18.60
N LEU A 262 3.50 3.28 -17.57
CA LEU A 262 4.19 4.48 -17.10
C LEU A 262 4.96 5.14 -18.24
N LYS A 263 5.68 4.32 -19.04
CA LYS A 263 6.38 4.84 -20.21
C LYS A 263 5.44 5.42 -21.28
N VAL A 264 4.36 4.73 -21.62
CA VAL A 264 3.36 5.21 -22.60
C VAL A 264 2.78 6.55 -22.15
N LEU A 265 2.34 6.64 -20.87
CA LEU A 265 1.72 7.83 -20.30
C LEU A 265 2.71 9.00 -20.10
N TYR A 266 4.00 8.68 -19.96
CA TYR A 266 5.06 9.68 -19.95
C TYR A 266 5.30 10.24 -21.37
N ASP A 267 5.45 9.36 -22.36
CA ASP A 267 5.75 9.73 -23.74
C ASP A 267 4.61 10.51 -24.42
N ASP A 268 3.35 10.23 -24.09
CA ASP A 268 2.18 10.93 -24.61
C ASP A 268 1.83 12.23 -23.87
N GLY A 269 2.53 12.52 -22.76
CA GLY A 269 2.36 13.73 -21.96
C GLY A 269 1.25 13.65 -20.90
N THR A 270 0.59 12.50 -20.72
CA THR A 270 -0.45 12.32 -19.70
C THR A 270 0.10 12.53 -18.28
N ILE A 271 1.26 11.94 -17.95
CA ILE A 271 1.92 12.13 -16.65
C ILE A 271 2.21 13.63 -16.41
N ALA A 272 2.73 14.35 -17.43
CA ALA A 272 3.06 15.76 -17.28
C ALA A 272 1.79 16.61 -17.01
N ALA A 273 0.68 16.31 -17.70
CA ALA A 273 -0.58 17.01 -17.50
C ALA A 273 -1.19 16.76 -16.12
N LEU A 274 -1.16 15.50 -15.64
CA LEU A 274 -1.61 15.16 -14.28
C LEU A 274 -0.70 15.79 -13.22
N ALA A 275 0.62 15.76 -13.41
CA ALA A 275 1.56 16.36 -12.49
C ALA A 275 1.37 17.89 -12.37
N GLU A 276 1.05 18.58 -13.46
CA GLU A 276 0.68 20.00 -13.44
C GLU A 276 -0.64 20.21 -12.68
N GLN A 277 -1.65 19.38 -12.95
CA GLN A 277 -2.96 19.44 -12.28
C GLN A 277 -2.84 19.31 -10.76
N TYR A 278 -1.99 18.41 -10.28
CA TYR A 278 -1.81 18.11 -8.85
C TYR A 278 -0.61 18.82 -8.20
N GLY A 279 0.10 19.66 -8.95
CA GLY A 279 1.17 20.53 -8.43
C GLY A 279 2.47 19.82 -8.07
N ILE A 280 2.76 18.66 -8.72
CA ILE A 280 3.95 17.83 -8.46
C ILE A 280 4.91 17.72 -9.66
N SER A 281 4.83 18.66 -10.61
CA SER A 281 5.62 18.61 -11.85
C SER A 281 7.13 18.50 -11.63
N ASP A 282 7.65 19.14 -10.58
CA ASP A 282 9.08 19.12 -10.27
C ASP A 282 9.57 17.78 -9.70
N ASN A 283 8.65 16.90 -9.35
CA ASN A 283 8.95 15.62 -8.70
C ASN A 283 8.89 14.42 -9.66
N ILE A 284 8.44 14.61 -10.90
CA ILE A 284 8.28 13.51 -11.85
C ILE A 284 9.62 12.96 -12.33
N VAL A 285 9.76 11.64 -12.26
CA VAL A 285 10.93 10.91 -12.77
C VAL A 285 10.69 10.54 -14.25
N PRO A 286 11.64 10.86 -15.16
CA PRO A 286 11.54 10.44 -16.55
C PRO A 286 11.48 8.93 -16.72
N GLN A 287 10.58 8.46 -17.59
CA GLN A 287 10.42 7.04 -17.89
C GLN A 287 11.24 6.66 -19.14
N ALA A 288 12.17 5.67 -18.98
CA ALA A 288 13.11 5.25 -20.03
C ALA A 288 12.58 4.10 -20.90
#